data_76ad95375ca1dae27c828221db740d57
#
_entry.id   76ad95375ca1dae27c828221db740d57
#
_cell.length_a   1.000
_cell.length_b   1.000
_cell.length_c   1.000
_cell.angle_alpha   90.00
_cell.angle_beta   90.00
_cell.angle_gamma   90.00
#
_symmetry.space_group_name_H-M   'P 1'
#
loop_
_entity.id
_entity.type
_entity.pdbx_description
1 polymer ?
#
loop_
_entity_poly.entity_id
_entity_poly.type
_entity_poly.pdbx_seq_one_letter_code
_entity_poly.pdbx_strand_id
1 'polypeptide(L)'
;MAGKIVARTKKKPPPKKTTTPRRPLSAKPANRARPTSAPARARSSDEFSLDKLHQVALTATNLDVSIAFYRDVLGLRFLGRFDPPGVAFFSLGGGSRLMLSVTSSQATLYFLVEDVDAAMKELRKRSVQFLHAPALVHRDEAGQFGKKGVEEWMAFFKDPAGNLVGLVERRQ
;
A
#
# COMPACT_ATOMS: atom_id res chain seq x y z
N MET A 1 43.92 34.58 -54.16
CA MET A 1 45.13 34.18 -53.42
C MET A 1 44.76 34.00 -51.95
N ALA A 2 44.94 32.81 -51.44
CA ALA A 2 44.47 32.39 -50.16
C ALA A 2 45.46 32.72 -49.03
N GLY A 3 45.03 33.32 -47.96
CA GLY A 3 45.82 33.49 -46.72
C GLY A 3 45.23 32.65 -45.60
N LYS A 4 45.81 31.45 -45.29
CA LYS A 4 45.52 30.61 -44.15
C LYS A 4 46.14 31.24 -42.92
N ILE A 5 45.30 31.59 -41.93
CA ILE A 5 45.77 31.95 -40.57
C ILE A 5 45.61 30.70 -39.69
N VAL A 6 46.76 30.19 -39.21
CA VAL A 6 46.87 29.04 -38.29
C VAL A 6 46.71 29.52 -36.85
N ALA A 7 45.66 29.17 -36.18
CA ALA A 7 45.47 29.47 -34.74
C ALA A 7 46.27 28.48 -33.87
N ARG A 8 47.18 29.03 -33.09
CA ARG A 8 48.09 28.34 -32.16
C ARG A 8 47.34 28.09 -30.82
N THR A 9 46.98 26.85 -30.55
CA THR A 9 46.36 26.44 -29.28
C THR A 9 47.38 26.45 -28.15
N LYS A 10 47.19 27.29 -27.14
CA LYS A 10 47.98 27.30 -25.89
C LYS A 10 47.54 26.12 -24.98
N LYS A 11 48.48 25.25 -24.68
CA LYS A 11 48.36 24.10 -23.78
C LYS A 11 48.30 24.59 -22.33
N LYS A 12 47.22 24.24 -21.61
CA LYS A 12 46.98 24.56 -20.20
C LYS A 12 47.83 23.63 -19.31
N PRO A 13 48.52 24.13 -18.26
CA PRO A 13 49.33 23.29 -17.37
C PRO A 13 48.43 22.43 -16.44
N PRO A 14 48.94 21.27 -15.95
CA PRO A 14 48.20 20.37 -15.10
C PRO A 14 48.02 20.92 -13.67
N PRO A 15 46.94 20.55 -12.96
CA PRO A 15 46.69 21.03 -11.60
C PRO A 15 47.65 20.39 -10.58
N LYS A 16 48.13 21.20 -9.66
CA LYS A 16 48.97 20.80 -8.52
C LYS A 16 48.21 19.88 -7.58
N LYS A 17 48.81 18.75 -7.21
CA LYS A 17 48.30 17.84 -6.19
C LYS A 17 48.35 18.52 -4.82
N THR A 18 47.18 18.81 -4.24
CA THR A 18 47.06 19.21 -2.84
C THR A 18 46.97 17.95 -1.98
N THR A 19 47.97 17.75 -1.17
CA THR A 19 48.00 16.74 -0.11
C THR A 19 47.10 17.16 1.02
N THR A 20 46.00 16.43 1.20
CA THR A 20 45.08 16.57 2.35
C THR A 20 45.71 15.85 3.55
N PRO A 21 45.77 16.44 4.74
CA PRO A 21 46.29 15.77 5.94
C PRO A 21 45.27 14.70 6.41
N ARG A 22 45.79 13.50 6.65
CA ARG A 22 45.06 12.38 7.25
C ARG A 22 44.54 12.75 8.65
N ARG A 23 43.24 12.75 8.83
CA ARG A 23 42.60 12.84 10.14
C ARG A 23 42.63 11.46 10.82
N PRO A 24 43.00 11.35 12.13
CA PRO A 24 43.03 10.06 12.80
C PRO A 24 41.65 9.49 13.02
N LEU A 25 41.49 8.22 12.62
CA LEU A 25 40.34 7.37 12.93
C LEU A 25 40.42 6.97 14.40
N SER A 26 39.62 7.56 15.25
CA SER A 26 39.26 6.98 16.54
C SER A 26 38.01 7.67 17.08
N ALA A 27 36.88 7.12 16.70
CA ALA A 27 35.64 7.24 17.49
C ALA A 27 34.95 5.89 17.43
N LYS A 28 34.97 5.17 18.53
CA LYS A 28 34.19 3.97 18.83
C LYS A 28 32.72 4.30 18.55
N PRO A 29 31.95 3.45 17.81
CA PRO A 29 30.53 3.67 17.68
C PRO A 29 29.86 3.52 19.04
N ALA A 30 29.22 4.58 19.50
CA ALA A 30 28.34 4.55 20.65
C ALA A 30 27.29 3.45 20.43
N ASN A 31 27.22 2.52 21.35
CA ASN A 31 26.25 1.46 21.44
C ASN A 31 24.83 2.10 21.47
N ARG A 32 24.21 2.23 20.29
CA ARG A 32 22.82 2.68 20.16
C ARG A 32 21.97 1.59 20.80
N ALA A 33 21.51 1.83 22.01
CA ALA A 33 20.57 0.98 22.71
C ALA A 33 19.44 0.62 21.74
N ARG A 34 19.30 -0.68 21.47
CA ARG A 34 18.18 -1.26 20.73
C ARG A 34 16.90 -0.84 21.48
N PRO A 35 15.89 -0.26 20.85
CA PRO A 35 14.64 -0.01 21.54
C PRO A 35 14.14 -1.36 22.06
N THR A 36 14.09 -1.52 23.37
CA THR A 36 13.45 -2.65 24.02
C THR A 36 11.98 -2.59 23.62
N SER A 37 11.57 -3.52 22.76
CA SER A 37 10.16 -3.73 22.48
C SER A 37 9.49 -4.01 23.83
N ALA A 38 8.61 -3.14 24.25
CA ALA A 38 7.73 -3.43 25.37
C ALA A 38 7.05 -4.78 25.09
N PRO A 39 6.91 -5.67 26.08
CA PRO A 39 6.27 -6.96 25.87
C PRO A 39 4.88 -6.69 25.33
N ALA A 40 4.56 -7.28 24.16
CA ALA A 40 3.23 -7.21 23.58
C ALA A 40 2.26 -7.75 24.64
N ARG A 41 1.40 -6.87 25.15
CA ARG A 41 0.37 -7.26 26.12
C ARG A 41 -0.48 -8.33 25.43
N ALA A 42 -0.53 -9.53 25.99
CA ALA A 42 -1.38 -10.60 25.47
C ALA A 42 -2.82 -10.05 25.45
N ARG A 43 -3.39 -9.92 24.23
CA ARG A 43 -4.77 -9.49 24.06
C ARG A 43 -5.68 -10.60 24.51
N SER A 44 -6.69 -10.31 25.32
CA SER A 44 -7.78 -11.24 25.59
C SER A 44 -8.53 -11.50 24.27
N SER A 45 -9.05 -12.73 24.07
CA SER A 45 -9.83 -13.09 22.88
C SER A 45 -11.06 -12.21 22.65
N ASP A 46 -11.50 -11.50 23.67
CA ASP A 46 -12.70 -10.64 23.67
C ASP A 46 -12.40 -9.17 23.38
N GLU A 47 -11.13 -8.79 23.20
CA GLU A 47 -10.77 -7.40 22.88
C GLU A 47 -10.96 -7.14 21.39
N PHE A 48 -11.78 -6.11 21.05
CA PHE A 48 -11.98 -5.68 19.65
C PHE A 48 -10.62 -5.36 18.97
N SER A 49 -10.36 -6.00 17.85
CA SER A 49 -9.15 -5.82 17.05
C SER A 49 -9.45 -5.92 15.55
N LEU A 50 -8.82 -5.06 14.76
CA LEU A 50 -8.81 -5.17 13.31
C LEU A 50 -7.58 -5.98 12.89
N ASP A 51 -7.67 -7.30 12.92
CA ASP A 51 -6.58 -8.23 12.64
C ASP A 51 -6.77 -9.06 11.36
N LYS A 52 -7.94 -8.97 10.73
CA LYS A 52 -8.27 -9.70 9.50
C LYS A 52 -8.20 -8.77 8.29
N LEU A 53 -7.04 -8.73 7.64
CA LEU A 53 -6.89 -8.00 6.39
C LEU A 53 -7.70 -8.70 5.29
N HIS A 54 -8.68 -8.00 4.72
CA HIS A 54 -9.54 -8.51 3.67
C HIS A 54 -9.04 -8.16 2.27
N GLN A 55 -8.64 -6.91 2.07
CA GLN A 55 -8.23 -6.41 0.77
C GLN A 55 -7.18 -5.31 0.90
N VAL A 56 -6.27 -5.26 -0.06
CA VAL A 56 -5.41 -4.10 -0.34
C VAL A 56 -5.77 -3.55 -1.71
N ALA A 57 -6.06 -2.27 -1.81
CA ALA A 57 -6.21 -1.59 -3.10
C ALA A 57 -4.94 -0.82 -3.45
N LEU A 58 -4.50 -0.96 -4.69
CA LEU A 58 -3.35 -0.23 -5.25
C LEU A 58 -3.77 0.47 -6.54
N THR A 59 -3.14 1.61 -6.82
CA THR A 59 -3.31 2.33 -8.08
C THR A 59 -2.65 1.57 -9.24
N ALA A 60 -3.34 1.48 -10.38
CA ALA A 60 -2.79 1.00 -11.64
C ALA A 60 -2.95 2.10 -12.71
N THR A 61 -1.85 2.62 -13.24
CA THR A 61 -1.88 3.61 -14.32
C THR A 61 -2.30 3.00 -15.66
N ASN A 62 -1.98 1.72 -15.85
CA ASN A 62 -2.43 0.89 -16.97
C ASN A 62 -2.81 -0.48 -16.44
N LEU A 63 -4.11 -0.82 -16.56
CA LEU A 63 -4.63 -2.04 -15.95
C LEU A 63 -4.11 -3.29 -16.66
N ASP A 64 -3.97 -3.29 -18.01
CA ASP A 64 -3.50 -4.45 -18.76
C ASP A 64 -2.04 -4.80 -18.43
N VAL A 65 -1.17 -3.79 -18.38
CA VAL A 65 0.23 -3.95 -17.99
C VAL A 65 0.34 -4.45 -16.56
N SER A 66 -0.46 -3.88 -15.65
CA SER A 66 -0.47 -4.29 -14.24
C SER A 66 -1.00 -5.72 -14.08
N ILE A 67 -2.08 -6.10 -14.79
CA ILE A 67 -2.59 -7.48 -14.76
C ILE A 67 -1.53 -8.46 -15.24
N ALA A 68 -0.86 -8.20 -16.37
CA ALA A 68 0.21 -9.04 -16.87
C ALA A 68 1.34 -9.19 -15.83
N PHE A 69 1.76 -8.10 -15.21
CA PHE A 69 2.80 -8.15 -14.19
C PHE A 69 2.41 -9.02 -12.98
N TYR A 70 1.25 -8.78 -12.38
CA TYR A 70 0.84 -9.53 -11.19
C TYR A 70 0.52 -10.99 -11.50
N ARG A 71 -0.08 -11.29 -12.66
CA ARG A 71 -0.40 -12.66 -13.09
C ARG A 71 0.81 -13.43 -13.59
N ASP A 72 1.56 -12.86 -14.54
CA ASP A 72 2.54 -13.60 -15.32
C ASP A 72 3.94 -13.52 -14.72
N VAL A 73 4.30 -12.39 -14.07
CA VAL A 73 5.60 -12.21 -13.44
C VAL A 73 5.58 -12.64 -11.97
N LEU A 74 4.56 -12.20 -11.21
CA LEU A 74 4.46 -12.54 -9.78
C LEU A 74 3.69 -13.85 -9.51
N GLY A 75 3.00 -14.41 -10.52
CA GLY A 75 2.27 -15.67 -10.40
C GLY A 75 1.02 -15.60 -9.51
N LEU A 76 0.45 -14.42 -9.28
CA LEU A 76 -0.76 -14.28 -8.48
C LEU A 76 -1.97 -14.84 -9.23
N ARG A 77 -2.83 -15.57 -8.52
CA ARG A 77 -4.07 -16.09 -9.09
C ARG A 77 -5.03 -14.94 -9.42
N PHE A 78 -5.27 -14.72 -10.71
CA PHE A 78 -6.23 -13.74 -11.20
C PHE A 78 -7.65 -14.18 -10.88
N LEU A 79 -8.48 -13.28 -10.34
CA LEU A 79 -9.88 -13.53 -9.97
C LEU A 79 -10.86 -12.94 -10.98
N GLY A 80 -10.56 -11.76 -11.52
CA GLY A 80 -11.42 -11.11 -12.48
C GLY A 80 -11.03 -9.65 -12.75
N ARG A 81 -11.59 -9.11 -13.85
CA ARG A 81 -11.53 -7.71 -14.25
C ARG A 81 -12.94 -7.18 -14.43
N PHE A 82 -13.16 -5.94 -14.09
CA PHE A 82 -14.45 -5.26 -14.19
C PHE A 82 -14.26 -3.90 -14.88
N ASP A 83 -14.88 -3.74 -16.02
CA ASP A 83 -14.92 -2.50 -16.79
C ASP A 83 -16.37 -2.14 -17.12
N PRO A 84 -16.90 -0.97 -16.75
CA PRO A 84 -16.37 -0.09 -15.73
C PRO A 84 -16.45 -0.69 -14.34
N PRO A 85 -15.68 -0.27 -13.30
CA PRO A 85 -14.97 1.00 -13.20
C PRO A 85 -13.45 0.94 -13.53
N GLY A 86 -12.92 -0.15 -14.09
CA GLY A 86 -11.49 -0.29 -14.35
C GLY A 86 -10.73 -0.82 -13.14
N VAL A 87 -11.15 -2.00 -12.65
CA VAL A 87 -10.50 -2.70 -11.53
C VAL A 87 -10.19 -4.14 -11.90
N ALA A 88 -9.15 -4.70 -11.27
CA ALA A 88 -8.79 -6.10 -11.40
C ALA A 88 -8.47 -6.68 -10.02
N PHE A 89 -8.81 -7.95 -9.81
CA PHE A 89 -8.63 -8.63 -8.53
C PHE A 89 -7.73 -9.85 -8.64
N PHE A 90 -6.94 -10.06 -7.58
CA PHE A 90 -6.05 -11.21 -7.41
C PHE A 90 -6.21 -11.79 -6.02
N SER A 91 -6.07 -13.10 -5.90
CA SER A 91 -6.00 -13.76 -4.60
C SER A 91 -4.62 -13.59 -3.99
N LEU A 92 -4.57 -13.17 -2.71
CA LEU A 92 -3.34 -13.16 -1.90
C LEU A 92 -3.24 -14.38 -0.97
N GLY A 93 -4.23 -15.31 -1.05
CA GLY A 93 -4.35 -16.42 -0.11
C GLY A 93 -5.06 -16.01 1.18
N GLY A 94 -5.42 -17.01 2.03
CA GLY A 94 -6.04 -16.77 3.33
C GLY A 94 -7.37 -15.99 3.31
N GLY A 95 -8.05 -15.92 2.16
CA GLY A 95 -9.27 -15.11 2.00
C GLY A 95 -9.03 -13.63 1.68
N SER A 96 -7.77 -13.17 1.67
CA SER A 96 -7.40 -11.81 1.30
C SER A 96 -7.20 -11.64 -0.19
N ARG A 97 -7.39 -10.42 -0.69
CA ARG A 97 -7.24 -10.10 -2.12
C ARG A 97 -6.52 -8.77 -2.37
N LEU A 98 -5.88 -8.67 -3.53
CA LEU A 98 -5.38 -7.44 -4.10
C LEU A 98 -6.42 -6.91 -5.10
N MET A 99 -6.73 -5.63 -5.03
CA MET A 99 -7.46 -4.87 -6.04
C MET A 99 -6.51 -3.90 -6.71
N LEU A 100 -6.41 -3.95 -8.02
CA LEU A 100 -5.80 -2.91 -8.85
C LEU A 100 -6.90 -1.99 -9.36
N SER A 101 -6.71 -0.68 -9.31
CA SER A 101 -7.72 0.29 -9.74
C SER A 101 -7.09 1.46 -10.49
N VAL A 102 -7.66 1.81 -11.64
CA VAL A 102 -7.24 2.99 -12.40
C VAL A 102 -7.79 4.29 -11.82
N THR A 103 -8.78 4.20 -10.94
CA THR A 103 -9.44 5.37 -10.32
C THR A 103 -8.94 5.67 -8.91
N SER A 104 -8.23 4.74 -8.25
CA SER A 104 -7.66 4.97 -6.93
C SER A 104 -6.46 5.92 -7.01
N SER A 105 -6.43 6.91 -6.15
CA SER A 105 -5.31 7.86 -6.03
C SER A 105 -4.30 7.46 -4.94
N GLN A 106 -4.65 6.50 -4.09
CA GLN A 106 -3.84 6.04 -2.95
C GLN A 106 -4.11 4.58 -2.63
N ALA A 107 -3.19 3.95 -1.90
CA ALA A 107 -3.42 2.63 -1.33
C ALA A 107 -4.51 2.69 -0.24
N THR A 108 -5.35 1.65 -0.18
CA THR A 108 -6.40 1.52 0.84
C THR A 108 -6.33 0.12 1.45
N LEU A 109 -6.35 0.05 2.78
CA LEU A 109 -6.46 -1.20 3.52
C LEU A 109 -7.93 -1.46 3.88
N TYR A 110 -8.38 -2.69 3.74
CA TYR A 110 -9.72 -3.12 4.14
C TYR A 110 -9.62 -4.23 5.16
N PHE A 111 -10.27 -4.06 6.30
CA PHE A 111 -10.34 -5.06 7.36
C PHE A 111 -11.70 -5.76 7.35
N LEU A 112 -11.69 -7.09 7.40
CA LEU A 112 -12.90 -7.88 7.54
C LEU A 112 -13.39 -7.80 8.98
N VAL A 113 -14.67 -7.50 9.14
CA VAL A 113 -15.37 -7.49 10.43
C VAL A 113 -16.61 -8.39 10.33
N GLU A 114 -17.08 -8.90 11.46
CA GLU A 114 -18.29 -9.70 11.50
C GLU A 114 -19.56 -8.87 11.38
N ASP A 115 -19.55 -7.66 11.97
CA ASP A 115 -20.63 -6.68 11.96
C ASP A 115 -20.03 -5.28 11.82
N VAL A 116 -20.28 -4.62 10.69
CA VAL A 116 -19.74 -3.30 10.40
C VAL A 116 -20.32 -2.21 11.29
N ASP A 117 -21.60 -2.32 11.67
CA ASP A 117 -22.27 -1.35 12.55
C ASP A 117 -21.72 -1.43 13.97
N ALA A 118 -21.53 -2.66 14.50
CA ALA A 118 -20.92 -2.88 15.81
C ALA A 118 -19.46 -2.42 15.84
N ALA A 119 -18.68 -2.73 14.80
CA ALA A 119 -17.29 -2.27 14.66
C ALA A 119 -17.19 -0.74 14.59
N MET A 120 -18.07 -0.08 13.82
CA MET A 120 -18.16 1.39 13.78
C MET A 120 -18.47 1.98 15.14
N LYS A 121 -19.45 1.40 15.86
CA LYS A 121 -19.83 1.87 17.21
C LYS A 121 -18.63 1.79 18.17
N GLU A 122 -17.88 0.69 18.11
CA GLU A 122 -16.70 0.50 18.96
C GLU A 122 -15.58 1.49 18.61
N LEU A 123 -15.29 1.69 17.33
CA LEU A 123 -14.27 2.65 16.88
C LEU A 123 -14.67 4.10 17.16
N ARG A 124 -15.96 4.44 17.09
CA ARG A 124 -16.45 5.77 17.51
C ARG A 124 -16.21 6.04 18.99
N LYS A 125 -16.33 5.05 19.87
CA LYS A 125 -15.94 5.19 21.29
C LYS A 125 -14.44 5.52 21.45
N ARG A 126 -13.61 5.08 20.48
CA ARG A 126 -12.17 5.35 20.40
C ARG A 126 -11.85 6.62 19.58
N SER A 127 -12.84 7.49 19.37
CA SER A 127 -12.74 8.79 18.67
C SER A 127 -12.46 8.68 17.16
N VAL A 128 -12.70 7.54 16.53
CA VAL A 128 -12.61 7.39 15.06
C VAL A 128 -13.83 8.03 14.40
N GLN A 129 -13.59 8.90 13.42
CA GLN A 129 -14.65 9.54 12.63
C GLN A 129 -14.80 8.83 11.28
N PHE A 130 -16.01 8.36 11.00
CA PHE A 130 -16.35 7.72 9.73
C PHE A 130 -16.84 8.75 8.71
N LEU A 131 -16.52 8.52 7.44
CA LEU A 131 -16.90 9.39 6.33
C LEU A 131 -18.42 9.34 6.05
N HIS A 132 -19.02 8.16 6.23
CA HIS A 132 -20.45 7.93 6.01
C HIS A 132 -20.92 6.69 6.81
N ALA A 133 -22.22 6.43 6.79
CA ALA A 133 -22.80 5.17 7.28
C ALA A 133 -22.36 3.98 6.41
N PRO A 134 -22.47 2.73 6.91
CA PRO A 134 -22.22 1.55 6.10
C PRO A 134 -23.12 1.52 4.86
N ALA A 135 -22.54 1.13 3.73
CA ALA A 135 -23.28 1.02 2.48
C ALA A 135 -22.96 -0.28 1.76
N LEU A 136 -23.93 -0.82 1.04
CA LEU A 136 -23.71 -1.93 0.11
C LEU A 136 -22.86 -1.43 -1.05
N VAL A 137 -21.65 -2.00 -1.19
CA VAL A 137 -20.69 -1.63 -2.25
C VAL A 137 -20.68 -2.66 -3.37
N HIS A 138 -20.81 -3.94 -3.01
CA HIS A 138 -20.75 -5.02 -3.99
C HIS A 138 -21.67 -6.18 -3.59
N ARG A 139 -22.29 -6.82 -4.61
CA ARG A 139 -22.95 -8.10 -4.49
C ARG A 139 -22.30 -9.08 -5.47
N ASP A 140 -21.81 -10.20 -4.97
CA ASP A 140 -21.11 -11.19 -5.79
C ASP A 140 -22.12 -12.10 -6.52
N GLU A 141 -22.74 -11.58 -7.56
CA GLU A 141 -23.77 -12.30 -8.35
C GLU A 141 -23.20 -13.54 -9.06
N ALA A 142 -21.91 -13.56 -9.36
CA ALA A 142 -21.25 -14.65 -10.07
C ALA A 142 -20.55 -15.66 -9.14
N GLY A 143 -20.35 -15.34 -7.86
CA GLY A 143 -19.58 -16.17 -6.94
C GLY A 143 -18.06 -16.11 -7.18
N GLN A 144 -17.54 -14.99 -7.70
CA GLN A 144 -16.11 -14.82 -8.00
C GLN A 144 -15.25 -14.69 -6.74
N PHE A 145 -15.83 -14.15 -5.67
CA PHE A 145 -15.14 -13.92 -4.40
C PHE A 145 -15.63 -14.87 -3.29
N GLY A 146 -16.41 -15.89 -3.64
CA GLY A 146 -16.90 -16.88 -2.69
C GLY A 146 -18.28 -17.41 -3.06
N LYS A 147 -19.21 -17.46 -2.11
CA LYS A 147 -20.57 -17.89 -2.41
C LYS A 147 -21.31 -16.82 -3.23
N LYS A 148 -22.06 -17.26 -4.22
CA LYS A 148 -22.93 -16.41 -5.03
C LYS A 148 -23.93 -15.66 -4.14
N GLY A 149 -24.15 -14.38 -4.44
CA GLY A 149 -25.13 -13.54 -3.77
C GLY A 149 -24.62 -12.89 -2.47
N VAL A 150 -23.37 -13.15 -2.06
CA VAL A 150 -22.78 -12.46 -0.89
C VAL A 150 -22.66 -10.98 -1.17
N GLU A 151 -23.13 -10.18 -0.21
CA GLU A 151 -23.03 -8.73 -0.22
C GLU A 151 -21.81 -8.27 0.58
N GLU A 152 -21.11 -7.25 0.08
CA GLU A 152 -20.05 -6.54 0.81
C GLU A 152 -20.55 -5.17 1.22
N TRP A 153 -20.77 -5.02 2.53
CA TRP A 153 -21.12 -3.76 3.17
C TRP A 153 -19.87 -3.11 3.71
N MET A 154 -19.66 -1.84 3.40
CA MET A 154 -18.43 -1.14 3.73
C MET A 154 -18.66 0.19 4.43
N ALA A 155 -17.74 0.52 5.34
CA ALA A 155 -17.64 1.84 5.96
C ALA A 155 -16.18 2.30 5.91
N PHE A 156 -15.98 3.62 5.77
CA PHE A 156 -14.64 4.18 5.59
C PHE A 156 -14.34 5.27 6.61
N PHE A 157 -13.08 5.32 7.03
CA PHE A 157 -12.53 6.39 7.87
C PHE A 157 -11.11 6.73 7.42
N LYS A 158 -10.55 7.80 7.97
CA LYS A 158 -9.16 8.19 7.74
C LYS A 158 -8.33 7.96 9.01
N ASP A 159 -7.10 7.50 8.82
CA ASP A 159 -6.11 7.49 9.88
C ASP A 159 -5.60 8.92 10.19
N PRO A 160 -4.77 9.13 11.22
CA PRO A 160 -4.23 10.46 11.55
C PRO A 160 -3.40 11.12 10.46
N ALA A 161 -2.84 10.34 9.51
CA ALA A 161 -2.10 10.83 8.36
C ALA A 161 -2.98 11.09 7.13
N GLY A 162 -4.28 10.77 7.20
CA GLY A 162 -5.23 10.95 6.12
C GLY A 162 -5.38 9.74 5.18
N ASN A 163 -4.73 8.61 5.46
CA ASN A 163 -4.88 7.39 4.67
C ASN A 163 -6.28 6.81 4.82
N LEU A 164 -6.84 6.33 3.70
CA LEU A 164 -8.15 5.69 3.70
C LEU A 164 -8.08 4.27 4.24
N VAL A 165 -8.98 3.95 5.17
CA VAL A 165 -9.15 2.61 5.74
C VAL A 165 -10.61 2.20 5.61
N GLY A 166 -10.86 0.98 5.14
CA GLY A 166 -12.19 0.39 4.99
C GLY A 166 -12.44 -0.72 6.01
N LEU A 167 -13.67 -0.78 6.51
CA LEU A 167 -14.24 -1.97 7.14
C LEU A 167 -15.11 -2.67 6.13
N VAL A 168 -15.07 -3.99 6.09
CA VAL A 168 -15.89 -4.82 5.20
C VAL A 168 -16.61 -5.88 6.02
N GLU A 169 -17.93 -5.94 5.91
CA GLU A 169 -18.75 -7.06 6.37
C GLU A 169 -19.27 -7.82 5.14
N ARG A 170 -19.25 -9.15 5.20
CA ARG A 170 -19.80 -10.01 4.14
C ARG A 170 -21.11 -10.64 4.64
N ARG A 171 -22.25 -10.17 4.08
CA ARG A 171 -23.62 -10.66 4.41
C ARG A 171 -24.08 -11.69 3.38
N GLN A 172 -24.81 -12.69 3.85
CA GLN A 172 -25.55 -13.67 3.02
C GLN A 172 -27.03 -13.37 3.01
#